data_3f2abb7a633456c732726f109fcf6a0d
#
_entry.id   3f2abb7a633456c732726f109fcf6a0d
#
_cell.length_a   1.000
_cell.length_b   1.000
_cell.length_c   1.000
_cell.angle_alpha   90.00
_cell.angle_beta   90.00
_cell.angle_gamma   90.00
#
_symmetry.space_group_name_H-M   'P 1'
#
loop_
_entity.id
_entity.type
_entity.pdbx_description
1 polymer ?
#
loop_
_entity_poly.entity_id
_entity_poly.type
_entity_poly.pdbx_seq_one_letter_code
_entity_poly.pdbx_strand_id
1 'polypeptide(L)'
;MNDTRPSSTLALCLSLLLMVGLACNRTENADDAPPVASNTPSAPSQAAASDIGGDYTVTGTNPNGTSYSGNLSVVKRDEVYQFSWTSGDREYDGVGVRTDDTVAVSFTEGADGKGCGVVLYTVGTDGSLDGRSGYWGVNATETEKATRRSGTDLAGLYDVTGKNPTGGDYKGTLAVNKRGRGYSFQWDIGGTSFSGVGLQNGDKAAVGFGGQQCGFVSYVIMRDGRLSGTWGGQGSRDFGTEVAQKR
;
A
#
# COMPACT_ATOMS: atom_id res chain seq x y z
N MET A 1 8.66 58.39 22.38
CA MET A 1 9.27 58.31 23.71
C MET A 1 9.83 56.92 23.84
N ASN A 2 11.13 56.91 23.59
CA ASN A 2 12.26 56.29 24.31
C ASN A 2 12.17 54.78 24.38
N ASP A 3 12.98 54.07 23.59
CA ASP A 3 14.45 53.84 23.72
C ASP A 3 14.74 52.85 24.85
N THR A 4 15.38 51.74 24.62
CA THR A 4 16.83 51.47 24.52
C THR A 4 17.09 49.96 24.39
N ARG A 5 17.98 49.63 23.45
CA ARG A 5 18.81 48.41 23.49
C ARG A 5 19.94 48.59 24.52
N PRO A 6 20.63 47.48 24.94
CA PRO A 6 21.92 47.28 24.32
C PRO A 6 22.33 45.82 24.06
N SER A 7 23.25 45.72 23.12
CA SER A 7 24.15 44.65 22.73
C SER A 7 25.17 44.29 23.82
N SER A 8 25.65 43.06 23.84
CA SER A 8 27.03 42.76 24.29
C SER A 8 27.56 41.51 23.64
N THR A 9 28.53 41.68 22.91
CA THR A 9 29.64 41.06 22.25
C THR A 9 30.51 40.14 23.13
N LEU A 10 31.16 39.19 22.41
CA LEU A 10 32.55 38.65 22.53
C LEU A 10 32.82 37.57 23.58
N ALA A 11 33.30 36.40 23.14
CA ALA A 11 34.69 36.04 23.24
C ALA A 11 35.02 34.72 22.52
N LEU A 12 35.99 34.84 21.70
CA LEU A 12 36.79 33.87 20.95
C LEU A 12 37.78 33.15 21.90
N CYS A 13 37.88 31.81 21.85
CA CYS A 13 39.12 31.14 22.31
C CYS A 13 39.47 29.98 21.37
N LEU A 14 40.52 30.27 20.64
CA LEU A 14 41.32 29.40 19.80
C LEU A 14 42.33 28.65 20.69
N SER A 15 42.44 27.35 20.64
CA SER A 15 43.57 26.61 21.18
C SER A 15 43.94 25.47 20.27
N LEU A 16 45.05 25.73 19.56
CA LEU A 16 45.81 24.83 18.69
C LEU A 16 46.74 24.01 19.59
N LEU A 17 46.75 22.69 19.51
CA LEU A 17 47.83 21.84 20.03
C LEU A 17 48.22 20.81 18.96
N LEU A 18 49.37 21.09 18.34
CA LEU A 18 50.17 20.10 17.58
C LEU A 18 50.83 19.14 18.58
N MET A 19 50.73 17.84 18.33
CA MET A 19 51.69 16.86 18.81
C MET A 19 52.19 16.03 17.64
N VAL A 20 53.45 16.22 17.35
CA VAL A 20 54.29 15.42 16.46
C VAL A 20 54.82 14.24 17.28
N GLY A 21 54.60 13.00 16.84
CA GLY A 21 55.15 11.79 17.43
C GLY A 21 55.71 10.87 16.35
N LEU A 22 56.99 10.60 16.48
CA LEU A 22 57.92 9.94 15.53
C LEU A 22 57.53 8.51 15.16
N ALA A 23 57.98 8.18 13.96
CA ALA A 23 58.02 6.85 13.36
C ALA A 23 58.83 5.82 14.18
N CYS A 24 58.39 4.59 14.19
CA CYS A 24 59.22 3.39 14.29
C CYS A 24 58.79 2.41 13.19
N ASN A 25 59.67 2.30 12.23
CA ASN A 25 59.65 1.28 11.19
C ASN A 25 59.97 -0.09 11.83
N ARG A 26 59.08 -1.09 11.68
CA ARG A 26 59.44 -2.48 11.93
C ARG A 26 58.87 -3.32 10.79
N THR A 27 59.79 -3.68 9.91
CA THR A 27 59.61 -4.74 8.91
C THR A 27 59.57 -6.08 9.66
N GLU A 28 58.46 -6.78 9.60
CA GLU A 28 58.36 -8.21 9.87
C GLU A 28 57.64 -8.92 8.73
N ASN A 29 58.26 -10.03 8.35
CA ASN A 29 58.02 -10.83 7.16
C ASN A 29 56.62 -11.35 6.99
N ALA A 30 56.21 -11.41 5.72
CA ALA A 30 55.04 -12.14 5.26
C ALA A 30 55.19 -13.65 5.56
N ASP A 31 54.33 -14.20 6.35
CA ASP A 31 54.01 -15.63 6.34
C ASP A 31 52.69 -15.83 5.60
N ASP A 32 52.77 -16.67 4.58
CA ASP A 32 51.67 -17.14 3.74
C ASP A 32 50.58 -17.81 4.60
N ALA A 33 49.49 -17.10 4.84
CA ALA A 33 48.24 -17.72 5.29
C ALA A 33 47.30 -17.90 4.09
N PRO A 34 46.74 -19.10 3.90
CA PRO A 34 45.85 -19.35 2.79
C PRO A 34 44.57 -18.49 2.94
N PRO A 35 43.96 -18.04 1.83
CA PRO A 35 42.77 -17.18 1.89
C PRO A 35 41.63 -17.94 2.59
N VAL A 36 41.22 -17.41 3.74
CA VAL A 36 39.99 -17.87 4.40
C VAL A 36 38.81 -17.46 3.51
N ALA A 37 38.19 -18.44 2.89
CA ALA A 37 36.96 -18.23 2.16
C ALA A 37 35.91 -17.64 3.11
N SER A 38 35.61 -16.37 2.98
CA SER A 38 34.50 -15.72 3.67
C SER A 38 33.20 -16.31 3.12
N ASN A 39 32.67 -17.30 3.82
CA ASN A 39 31.30 -17.73 3.65
C ASN A 39 30.37 -16.63 4.19
N THR A 40 30.19 -15.55 3.41
CA THR A 40 29.09 -14.62 3.63
C THR A 40 27.82 -15.40 3.34
N PRO A 41 26.90 -15.57 4.31
CA PRO A 41 25.60 -16.18 4.02
C PRO A 41 24.94 -15.31 2.95
N SER A 42 24.70 -15.86 1.77
CA SER A 42 23.85 -15.22 0.77
C SER A 42 22.51 -14.95 1.45
N ALA A 43 22.14 -13.67 1.52
CA ALA A 43 20.78 -13.31 1.94
C ALA A 43 19.81 -14.16 1.11
N PRO A 44 18.74 -14.72 1.71
CA PRO A 44 17.77 -15.49 0.97
C PRO A 44 17.25 -14.61 -0.18
N SER A 45 17.49 -15.08 -1.41
CA SER A 45 16.95 -14.46 -2.61
C SER A 45 15.43 -14.40 -2.40
N GLN A 46 14.90 -13.20 -2.27
CA GLN A 46 13.47 -12.97 -2.24
C GLN A 46 12.97 -13.48 -3.59
N ALA A 47 12.34 -14.66 -3.59
CA ALA A 47 11.78 -15.23 -4.81
C ALA A 47 10.91 -14.16 -5.44
N ALA A 48 11.17 -13.83 -6.70
CA ALA A 48 10.37 -12.88 -7.46
C ALA A 48 8.91 -13.28 -7.28
N ALA A 49 8.12 -12.41 -6.68
CA ALA A 49 6.76 -12.73 -6.31
C ALA A 49 6.01 -13.16 -7.57
N SER A 50 5.62 -14.43 -7.65
CA SER A 50 4.98 -15.06 -8.81
C SER A 50 3.75 -14.25 -9.24
N ASP A 51 3.51 -14.19 -10.55
CA ASP A 51 2.31 -13.57 -11.10
C ASP A 51 1.06 -14.27 -10.54
N ILE A 52 0.09 -13.47 -10.13
CA ILE A 52 -1.19 -13.95 -9.59
C ILE A 52 -2.22 -14.26 -10.69
N GLY A 53 -1.88 -14.02 -11.96
CA GLY A 53 -2.76 -14.38 -13.08
C GLY A 53 -3.08 -15.88 -13.10
N GLY A 54 -4.32 -16.24 -13.43
CA GLY A 54 -4.78 -17.62 -13.54
C GLY A 54 -6.17 -17.86 -12.97
N ASP A 55 -6.57 -19.13 -12.96
CA ASP A 55 -7.87 -19.56 -12.46
C ASP A 55 -7.75 -20.18 -11.07
N TYR A 56 -8.76 -19.88 -10.24
CA TYR A 56 -8.79 -20.27 -8.84
C TYR A 56 -10.15 -20.87 -8.50
N THR A 57 -10.17 -21.77 -7.52
CA THR A 57 -11.38 -22.05 -6.72
C THR A 57 -11.39 -21.15 -5.51
N VAL A 58 -12.55 -20.60 -5.17
CA VAL A 58 -12.72 -19.75 -3.99
C VAL A 58 -13.64 -20.38 -2.97
N THR A 59 -13.30 -20.20 -1.70
CA THR A 59 -14.16 -20.48 -0.56
C THR A 59 -14.10 -19.30 0.41
N GLY A 60 -15.21 -18.96 1.02
CA GLY A 60 -15.24 -17.80 1.89
C GLY A 60 -16.42 -17.77 2.84
N THR A 61 -16.47 -16.71 3.63
CA THR A 61 -17.59 -16.38 4.51
C THR A 61 -18.08 -14.97 4.20
N ASN A 62 -19.38 -14.81 4.19
CA ASN A 62 -20.04 -13.52 4.13
C ASN A 62 -19.91 -12.76 5.46
N PRO A 63 -20.11 -11.44 5.50
CA PRO A 63 -20.13 -10.67 6.76
C PRO A 63 -21.12 -11.18 7.81
N ASN A 64 -22.19 -11.86 7.40
CA ASN A 64 -23.18 -12.49 8.30
C ASN A 64 -22.78 -13.90 8.77
N GLY A 65 -21.56 -14.38 8.41
CA GLY A 65 -21.04 -15.68 8.80
C GLY A 65 -21.46 -16.86 7.91
N THR A 66 -22.31 -16.68 6.90
CA THR A 66 -22.67 -17.75 5.95
C THR A 66 -21.51 -18.04 5.00
N SER A 67 -21.26 -19.34 4.73
CA SER A 67 -20.22 -19.77 3.81
C SER A 67 -20.66 -19.66 2.36
N TYR A 68 -19.71 -19.46 1.47
CA TYR A 68 -19.88 -19.53 0.01
C TYR A 68 -18.70 -20.21 -0.67
N SER A 69 -18.90 -20.62 -1.91
CA SER A 69 -17.84 -21.13 -2.80
C SER A 69 -18.10 -20.64 -4.22
N GLY A 70 -17.04 -20.67 -5.02
CA GLY A 70 -17.13 -20.23 -6.41
C GLY A 70 -15.82 -20.40 -7.15
N ASN A 71 -15.70 -19.66 -8.25
CA ASN A 71 -14.52 -19.59 -9.08
C ASN A 71 -14.08 -18.13 -9.21
N LEU A 72 -12.79 -17.95 -9.42
CA LEU A 72 -12.18 -16.65 -9.70
C LEU A 72 -11.22 -16.81 -10.88
N SER A 73 -11.32 -15.93 -11.85
CA SER A 73 -10.30 -15.75 -12.89
C SER A 73 -9.59 -14.42 -12.66
N VAL A 74 -8.27 -14.44 -12.70
CA VAL A 74 -7.41 -13.25 -12.57
C VAL A 74 -6.60 -13.09 -13.84
N VAL A 75 -6.75 -11.96 -14.50
CA VAL A 75 -6.05 -11.64 -15.75
C VAL A 75 -5.21 -10.38 -15.55
N LYS A 76 -3.89 -10.49 -15.78
CA LYS A 76 -3.01 -9.33 -15.77
C LYS A 76 -3.27 -8.46 -17.00
N ARG A 77 -3.39 -7.15 -16.78
CA ARG A 77 -3.56 -6.11 -17.79
C ARG A 77 -2.54 -5.01 -17.55
N ASP A 78 -1.36 -5.18 -18.13
CA ASP A 78 -0.20 -4.31 -17.92
C ASP A 78 0.11 -4.09 -16.43
N GLU A 79 -0.32 -2.97 -15.84
CA GLU A 79 -0.05 -2.61 -14.45
C GLU A 79 -1.15 -2.99 -13.47
N VAL A 80 -2.32 -3.41 -13.95
CA VAL A 80 -3.47 -3.80 -13.12
C VAL A 80 -3.83 -5.25 -13.35
N TYR A 81 -4.70 -5.79 -12.51
CA TYR A 81 -5.30 -7.10 -12.65
C TYR A 81 -6.82 -6.96 -12.77
N GLN A 82 -7.42 -7.70 -13.69
CA GLN A 82 -8.86 -7.89 -13.76
C GLN A 82 -9.22 -9.18 -13.01
N PHE A 83 -10.23 -9.08 -12.18
CA PHE A 83 -10.78 -10.16 -11.37
C PHE A 83 -12.20 -10.42 -11.81
N SER A 84 -12.57 -11.67 -12.05
CA SER A 84 -13.93 -12.08 -12.38
C SER A 84 -14.30 -13.29 -11.54
N TRP A 85 -15.31 -13.11 -10.67
CA TRP A 85 -15.82 -14.17 -9.81
C TRP A 85 -17.16 -14.69 -10.30
N THR A 86 -17.39 -16.00 -10.09
CA THR A 86 -18.70 -16.62 -10.20
C THR A 86 -19.00 -17.36 -8.90
N SER A 87 -20.14 -17.10 -8.28
CA SER A 87 -20.59 -17.76 -7.04
C SER A 87 -22.09 -18.02 -7.13
N GLY A 88 -22.48 -19.28 -7.34
CA GLY A 88 -23.84 -19.62 -7.68
C GLY A 88 -24.25 -19.00 -9.03
N ASP A 89 -25.33 -18.24 -9.00
CA ASP A 89 -25.89 -17.47 -10.13
C ASP A 89 -25.40 -16.02 -10.20
N ARG A 90 -24.46 -15.63 -9.33
CA ARG A 90 -23.93 -14.28 -9.26
C ARG A 90 -22.56 -14.19 -9.90
N GLU A 91 -22.35 -13.08 -10.58
CA GLU A 91 -21.07 -12.69 -11.19
C GLU A 91 -20.61 -11.37 -10.58
N TYR A 92 -19.29 -11.22 -10.45
CA TYR A 92 -18.67 -10.00 -9.96
C TYR A 92 -17.43 -9.72 -10.79
N ASP A 93 -17.24 -8.45 -11.14
CA ASP A 93 -16.02 -7.99 -11.78
C ASP A 93 -15.29 -6.96 -10.91
N GLY A 94 -13.97 -6.96 -10.99
CA GLY A 94 -13.15 -6.06 -10.20
C GLY A 94 -11.81 -5.75 -10.85
N VAL A 95 -11.24 -4.64 -10.42
CA VAL A 95 -9.88 -4.20 -10.77
C VAL A 95 -9.00 -4.25 -9.54
N GLY A 96 -7.80 -4.77 -9.70
CA GLY A 96 -6.82 -4.91 -8.62
C GLY A 96 -5.49 -4.25 -8.93
N VAL A 97 -4.85 -3.74 -7.88
CA VAL A 97 -3.46 -3.27 -7.88
C VAL A 97 -2.67 -4.05 -6.83
N ARG A 98 -1.40 -4.29 -7.12
CA ARG A 98 -0.51 -5.08 -6.28
C ARG A 98 0.70 -4.28 -5.84
N THR A 99 1.07 -4.42 -4.57
CA THR A 99 2.35 -3.97 -4.01
C THR A 99 2.87 -5.08 -3.10
N ASP A 100 4.06 -5.57 -3.38
CA ASP A 100 4.71 -6.66 -2.65
C ASP A 100 3.84 -7.95 -2.65
N ASP A 101 3.44 -8.42 -1.49
CA ASP A 101 2.57 -9.57 -1.27
C ASP A 101 1.08 -9.20 -1.08
N THR A 102 0.74 -7.93 -1.19
CA THR A 102 -0.62 -7.44 -0.99
C THR A 102 -1.27 -7.05 -2.31
N VAL A 103 -2.53 -7.45 -2.49
CA VAL A 103 -3.37 -7.07 -3.62
C VAL A 103 -4.65 -6.42 -3.08
N ALA A 104 -4.87 -5.18 -3.45
CA ALA A 104 -6.16 -4.52 -3.24
C ALA A 104 -7.01 -4.66 -4.50
N VAL A 105 -8.27 -5.00 -4.32
CA VAL A 105 -9.25 -5.10 -5.42
C VAL A 105 -10.48 -4.30 -5.07
N SER A 106 -11.02 -3.55 -6.03
CA SER A 106 -12.39 -3.03 -5.95
C SER A 106 -13.26 -3.83 -6.89
N PHE A 107 -14.46 -4.21 -6.45
CA PHE A 107 -15.38 -5.03 -7.21
C PHE A 107 -16.82 -4.53 -7.15
N THR A 108 -17.62 -4.94 -8.11
CA THR A 108 -19.07 -4.76 -8.13
C THR A 108 -19.76 -6.02 -8.63
N GLU A 109 -21.03 -6.22 -8.29
CA GLU A 109 -21.87 -7.27 -8.84
C GLU A 109 -22.24 -6.95 -10.29
N GLY A 110 -22.24 -7.98 -11.15
CA GLY A 110 -22.47 -7.89 -12.59
C GLY A 110 -21.19 -8.08 -13.38
N ALA A 111 -21.33 -8.22 -14.71
CA ALA A 111 -20.23 -8.51 -15.65
C ALA A 111 -19.52 -7.23 -16.15
N ASP A 112 -19.50 -6.16 -15.36
CA ASP A 112 -18.93 -4.89 -15.76
C ASP A 112 -18.52 -4.10 -14.50
N GLY A 113 -17.25 -4.13 -14.16
CA GLY A 113 -16.67 -3.41 -13.02
C GLY A 113 -16.69 -1.88 -13.12
N LYS A 114 -17.47 -1.31 -14.07
CA LYS A 114 -17.54 0.14 -14.32
C LYS A 114 -17.89 0.97 -13.11
N GLY A 115 -17.22 2.10 -12.99
CA GLY A 115 -17.44 3.09 -11.95
C GLY A 115 -16.79 2.74 -10.61
N CYS A 116 -16.03 1.63 -10.54
CA CYS A 116 -15.25 1.26 -9.37
C CYS A 116 -13.75 1.45 -9.63
N GLY A 117 -13.07 1.98 -8.62
CA GLY A 117 -11.63 2.10 -8.57
C GLY A 117 -11.09 1.54 -7.27
N VAL A 118 -9.82 1.24 -7.28
CA VAL A 118 -9.08 0.70 -6.13
C VAL A 118 -7.88 1.57 -5.85
N VAL A 119 -7.53 1.73 -4.57
CA VAL A 119 -6.21 2.24 -4.17
C VAL A 119 -5.62 1.34 -3.09
N LEU A 120 -4.34 1.03 -3.25
CA LEU A 120 -3.52 0.36 -2.25
C LEU A 120 -2.50 1.35 -1.73
N TYR A 121 -2.64 1.74 -0.47
CA TYR A 121 -1.69 2.59 0.21
C TYR A 121 -0.65 1.77 0.98
N THR A 122 0.58 2.24 0.95
CA THR A 122 1.57 1.95 1.98
C THR A 122 1.52 3.06 3.02
N VAL A 123 1.35 2.68 4.28
CA VAL A 123 1.25 3.61 5.42
C VAL A 123 2.64 3.82 5.99
N GLY A 124 3.16 5.03 5.89
CA GLY A 124 4.45 5.42 6.45
C GLY A 124 4.44 5.47 7.97
N THR A 125 5.61 5.39 8.58
CA THR A 125 5.78 5.50 10.05
C THR A 125 5.42 6.90 10.57
N ASP A 126 5.48 7.91 9.72
CA ASP A 126 5.02 9.29 9.97
C ASP A 126 3.51 9.44 9.75
N GLY A 127 2.85 8.36 9.30
CA GLY A 127 1.45 8.32 8.96
C GLY A 127 1.10 8.88 7.59
N SER A 128 2.07 9.20 6.76
CA SER A 128 1.83 9.49 5.35
C SER A 128 1.31 8.25 4.60
N LEU A 129 0.61 8.47 3.49
CA LEU A 129 0.12 7.39 2.65
C LEU A 129 0.73 7.53 1.26
N ASP A 130 1.30 6.44 0.75
CA ASP A 130 1.80 6.35 -0.62
C ASP A 130 0.92 5.34 -1.38
N GLY A 131 0.08 5.86 -2.27
CA GLY A 131 -0.99 5.15 -2.92
C GLY A 131 -0.66 4.81 -4.38
N ARG A 132 -1.08 3.61 -4.77
CA ARG A 132 -1.18 3.18 -6.15
C ARG A 132 -2.63 2.81 -6.46
N SER A 133 -3.23 3.45 -7.44
CA SER A 133 -4.64 3.24 -7.79
C SER A 133 -4.83 2.69 -9.19
N GLY A 134 -5.97 2.07 -9.41
CA GLY A 134 -6.39 1.54 -10.69
C GLY A 134 -7.91 1.65 -10.87
N TYR A 135 -8.35 1.67 -12.13
CA TYR A 135 -9.76 1.76 -12.50
C TYR A 135 -10.13 0.65 -13.47
N TRP A 136 -11.37 0.21 -13.40
CA TRP A 136 -11.89 -0.74 -14.38
C TRP A 136 -11.77 -0.19 -15.82
N GLY A 137 -11.20 -1.02 -16.71
CA GLY A 137 -10.99 -0.64 -18.10
C GLY A 137 -9.79 0.27 -18.40
N VAL A 138 -8.98 0.59 -17.36
CA VAL A 138 -7.71 1.34 -17.51
C VAL A 138 -6.57 0.40 -17.11
N ASN A 139 -5.61 0.19 -18.01
CA ASN A 139 -4.50 -0.75 -17.78
C ASN A 139 -3.30 -0.11 -17.05
N ALA A 140 -3.21 1.22 -17.02
CA ALA A 140 -2.20 1.97 -16.28
C ALA A 140 -2.65 2.24 -14.85
N THR A 141 -1.70 2.42 -13.95
CA THR A 141 -1.95 2.84 -12.57
C THR A 141 -1.68 4.33 -12.38
N GLU A 142 -2.29 4.89 -11.36
CA GLU A 142 -2.05 6.25 -10.87
C GLU A 142 -1.26 6.21 -9.57
N THR A 143 -0.70 7.35 -9.19
CA THR A 143 -0.03 7.52 -7.91
C THR A 143 -0.70 8.63 -7.12
N GLU A 144 -0.87 8.41 -5.82
CA GLU A 144 -1.35 9.41 -4.87
C GLU A 144 -0.45 9.44 -3.64
N LYS A 145 -0.11 10.64 -3.18
CA LYS A 145 0.53 10.86 -1.89
C LYS A 145 -0.42 11.62 -0.99
N ALA A 146 -0.62 11.12 0.24
CA ALA A 146 -1.42 11.78 1.23
C ALA A 146 -0.54 12.13 2.44
N THR A 147 -0.38 13.42 2.71
CA THR A 147 0.37 13.94 3.86
C THR A 147 -0.59 14.20 5.00
N ARG A 148 -0.35 13.59 6.15
CA ARG A 148 -1.23 13.73 7.32
C ARG A 148 -1.20 15.15 7.86
N ARG A 149 -2.39 15.76 8.03
CA ARG A 149 -2.60 17.03 8.73
C ARG A 149 -2.93 16.82 10.21
N SER A 150 -3.76 15.81 10.49
CA SER A 150 -4.24 15.51 11.85
C SER A 150 -4.72 14.06 11.94
N GLY A 151 -4.89 13.60 13.18
CA GLY A 151 -5.38 12.25 13.46
C GLY A 151 -4.30 11.30 13.95
N THR A 152 -4.71 10.07 14.26
CA THR A 152 -3.86 8.98 14.74
C THR A 152 -4.13 7.72 13.92
N ASP A 153 -3.20 6.79 13.91
CA ASP A 153 -3.27 5.58 13.08
C ASP A 153 -3.55 5.93 11.61
N LEU A 154 -4.47 5.22 10.97
CA LEU A 154 -4.92 5.55 9.61
C LEU A 154 -6.03 6.62 9.60
N ALA A 155 -6.77 6.80 10.70
CA ALA A 155 -7.82 7.80 10.78
C ALA A 155 -7.24 9.21 10.88
N GLY A 156 -7.75 10.14 10.07
CA GLY A 156 -7.25 11.52 10.07
C GLY A 156 -7.68 12.32 8.86
N LEU A 157 -7.14 13.54 8.81
CA LEU A 157 -7.23 14.41 7.64
C LEU A 157 -5.87 14.49 6.96
N TYR A 158 -5.90 14.48 5.63
CA TYR A 158 -4.72 14.47 4.79
C TYR A 158 -4.84 15.51 3.66
N ASP A 159 -3.70 16.08 3.26
CA ASP A 159 -3.55 16.74 1.97
C ASP A 159 -3.13 15.69 0.94
N VAL A 160 -3.82 15.62 -0.18
CA VAL A 160 -3.47 14.68 -1.25
C VAL A 160 -2.94 15.39 -2.46
N THR A 161 -1.97 14.76 -3.11
CA THR A 161 -1.46 15.12 -4.43
C THR A 161 -1.29 13.82 -5.22
N GLY A 162 -1.60 13.86 -6.50
CA GLY A 162 -1.48 12.66 -7.33
C GLY A 162 -1.37 12.98 -8.81
N LYS A 163 -1.21 11.91 -9.58
CA LYS A 163 -1.26 11.93 -11.04
C LYS A 163 -2.36 10.98 -11.51
N ASN A 164 -3.18 11.45 -12.43
CA ASN A 164 -4.17 10.59 -13.09
C ASN A 164 -3.54 9.83 -14.27
N PRO A 165 -4.16 8.77 -14.82
CA PRO A 165 -3.57 7.93 -15.87
C PRO A 165 -3.23 8.69 -17.14
N THR A 166 -3.86 9.84 -17.39
CA THR A 166 -3.56 10.71 -18.53
C THR A 166 -2.41 11.68 -18.26
N GLY A 167 -1.77 11.58 -17.06
CA GLY A 167 -0.61 12.37 -16.67
C GLY A 167 -0.94 13.73 -16.04
N GLY A 168 -2.21 14.07 -15.86
CA GLY A 168 -2.62 15.32 -15.20
C GLY A 168 -2.40 15.24 -13.68
N ASP A 169 -1.81 16.29 -13.11
CA ASP A 169 -1.64 16.42 -11.67
C ASP A 169 -2.97 16.86 -11.01
N TYR A 170 -3.24 16.33 -9.81
CA TYR A 170 -4.37 16.77 -9.00
C TYR A 170 -3.94 17.03 -7.55
N LYS A 171 -4.77 17.82 -6.86
CA LYS A 171 -4.64 18.14 -5.44
C LYS A 171 -6.00 18.11 -4.79
N GLY A 172 -6.04 17.78 -3.52
CA GLY A 172 -7.26 17.76 -2.74
C GLY A 172 -7.03 17.41 -1.29
N THR A 173 -8.08 16.96 -0.65
CA THR A 173 -8.06 16.47 0.72
C THR A 173 -8.65 15.07 0.81
N LEU A 174 -8.20 14.31 1.81
CA LEU A 174 -8.74 13.00 2.15
C LEU A 174 -9.07 12.99 3.64
N ALA A 175 -10.30 12.65 3.97
CA ALA A 175 -10.73 12.34 5.33
C ALA A 175 -10.88 10.83 5.49
N VAL A 176 -10.19 10.26 6.48
CA VAL A 176 -10.27 8.83 6.82
C VAL A 176 -10.87 8.70 8.21
N ASN A 177 -11.96 7.94 8.32
CA ASN A 177 -12.65 7.72 9.59
C ASN A 177 -12.71 6.24 9.92
N LYS A 178 -12.45 5.88 11.18
CA LYS A 178 -12.63 4.51 11.67
C LYS A 178 -14.09 4.11 11.61
N ARG A 179 -14.36 2.91 11.11
CA ARG A 179 -15.69 2.35 10.98
C ARG A 179 -15.69 0.85 11.27
N GLY A 180 -16.05 0.47 12.49
CA GLY A 180 -15.95 -0.93 12.92
C GLY A 180 -14.51 -1.43 12.80
N ARG A 181 -14.31 -2.52 12.07
CA ARG A 181 -12.99 -3.10 11.78
C ARG A 181 -12.25 -2.40 10.65
N GLY A 182 -12.94 -1.60 9.82
CA GLY A 182 -12.38 -0.91 8.67
C GLY A 182 -12.42 0.59 8.79
N TYR A 183 -12.39 1.24 7.63
CA TYR A 183 -12.34 2.68 7.48
C TYR A 183 -13.22 3.13 6.33
N SER A 184 -13.81 4.33 6.47
CA SER A 184 -14.38 5.06 5.34
C SER A 184 -13.40 6.14 4.90
N PHE A 185 -13.34 6.35 3.60
CA PHE A 185 -12.48 7.31 2.93
C PHE A 185 -13.35 8.31 2.19
N GLN A 186 -13.02 9.58 2.28
CA GLN A 186 -13.73 10.66 1.59
C GLN A 186 -12.69 11.61 1.00
N TRP A 187 -12.56 11.60 -0.31
CA TRP A 187 -11.73 12.55 -1.04
C TRP A 187 -12.57 13.75 -1.49
N ASP A 188 -11.94 14.91 -1.51
CA ASP A 188 -12.42 16.10 -2.20
C ASP A 188 -11.30 16.61 -3.10
N ILE A 189 -11.48 16.45 -4.42
CA ILE A 189 -10.49 16.74 -5.45
C ILE A 189 -11.13 17.66 -6.48
N GLY A 190 -10.66 18.91 -6.54
CA GLY A 190 -11.16 19.88 -7.52
C GLY A 190 -12.67 20.16 -7.40
N GLY A 191 -13.24 20.04 -6.19
CA GLY A 191 -14.68 20.23 -5.95
C GLY A 191 -15.53 18.99 -6.26
N THR A 192 -14.91 17.87 -6.63
CA THR A 192 -15.60 16.59 -6.79
C THR A 192 -15.29 15.69 -5.61
N SER A 193 -16.34 15.15 -5.00
CA SER A 193 -16.21 14.24 -3.85
C SER A 193 -16.31 12.78 -4.27
N PHE A 194 -15.41 11.95 -3.74
CA PHE A 194 -15.38 10.50 -3.91
C PHE A 194 -15.43 9.83 -2.54
N SER A 195 -16.10 8.69 -2.46
CA SER A 195 -16.15 7.88 -1.24
C SER A 195 -15.60 6.48 -1.47
N GLY A 196 -15.02 5.93 -0.42
CA GLY A 196 -14.46 4.58 -0.43
C GLY A 196 -14.60 3.90 0.92
N VAL A 197 -14.39 2.60 0.89
CA VAL A 197 -14.37 1.72 2.06
C VAL A 197 -13.14 0.82 1.98
N GLY A 198 -12.52 0.55 3.09
CA GLY A 198 -11.30 -0.26 3.08
C GLY A 198 -10.89 -0.77 4.43
N LEU A 199 -9.79 -1.50 4.42
CA LEU A 199 -9.19 -2.15 5.57
C LEU A 199 -7.69 -1.92 5.58
N GLN A 200 -7.13 -1.68 6.76
CA GLN A 200 -5.67 -1.71 6.97
C GLN A 200 -5.26 -3.08 7.51
N ASN A 201 -4.22 -3.64 6.91
CA ASN A 201 -3.53 -4.85 7.37
C ASN A 201 -2.01 -4.58 7.37
N GLY A 202 -1.41 -4.54 8.57
CA GLY A 202 -0.03 -4.11 8.72
C GLY A 202 0.17 -2.67 8.23
N ASP A 203 1.14 -2.48 7.34
CA ASP A 203 1.46 -1.21 6.70
C ASP A 203 0.69 -0.98 5.37
N LYS A 204 -0.22 -1.86 4.99
CA LYS A 204 -1.00 -1.73 3.76
C LYS A 204 -2.46 -1.39 4.07
N ALA A 205 -3.03 -0.45 3.32
CA ALA A 205 -4.45 -0.15 3.37
C ALA A 205 -5.07 -0.31 1.97
N ALA A 206 -5.96 -1.29 1.85
CA ALA A 206 -6.69 -1.61 0.63
C ALA A 206 -8.05 -0.92 0.64
N VAL A 207 -8.37 -0.15 -0.39
CA VAL A 207 -9.58 0.67 -0.45
C VAL A 207 -10.26 0.52 -1.80
N GLY A 208 -11.53 0.13 -1.80
CA GLY A 208 -12.40 0.24 -2.98
C GLY A 208 -13.16 1.56 -2.92
N PHE A 209 -13.25 2.28 -4.03
CA PHE A 209 -13.97 3.55 -4.12
C PHE A 209 -14.81 3.65 -5.39
N GLY A 210 -15.72 4.60 -5.41
CA GLY A 210 -16.66 4.81 -6.52
C GLY A 210 -18.12 4.88 -6.03
N GLY A 211 -19.04 4.25 -6.78
CA GLY A 211 -20.46 4.20 -6.41
C GLY A 211 -20.74 3.33 -5.19
N GLN A 212 -21.98 3.40 -4.69
CA GLN A 212 -22.43 2.62 -3.51
C GLN A 212 -22.31 1.09 -3.70
N GLN A 213 -22.31 0.61 -4.94
CA GLN A 213 -22.15 -0.79 -5.31
C GLN A 213 -20.73 -1.29 -5.20
N CYS A 214 -19.72 -0.40 -5.10
CA CYS A 214 -18.32 -0.78 -5.08
C CYS A 214 -17.92 -1.35 -3.72
N GLY A 215 -17.41 -2.58 -3.70
CA GLY A 215 -16.78 -3.22 -2.58
C GLY A 215 -15.26 -3.21 -2.68
N PHE A 216 -14.60 -3.79 -1.69
CA PHE A 216 -13.16 -4.04 -1.71
C PHE A 216 -12.82 -5.45 -1.27
N VAL A 217 -11.70 -5.97 -1.76
CA VAL A 217 -10.98 -7.12 -1.19
C VAL A 217 -9.55 -6.72 -0.93
N SER A 218 -9.04 -7.09 0.23
CA SER A 218 -7.61 -7.04 0.56
C SER A 218 -7.06 -8.44 0.63
N TYR A 219 -6.28 -8.86 -0.35
CA TYR A 219 -5.60 -10.16 -0.34
C TYR A 219 -4.17 -10.06 0.12
N VAL A 220 -3.71 -11.08 0.82
CA VAL A 220 -2.30 -11.40 1.02
C VAL A 220 -1.96 -12.62 0.16
N ILE A 221 -0.88 -12.53 -0.60
CA ILE A 221 -0.33 -13.62 -1.40
C ILE A 221 0.47 -14.53 -0.49
N MET A 222 0.00 -15.75 -0.31
CA MET A 222 0.64 -16.74 0.55
C MET A 222 1.82 -17.39 -0.16
N ARG A 223 2.76 -17.97 0.59
CA ARG A 223 3.95 -18.64 0.03
C ARG A 223 3.63 -19.79 -0.91
N ASP A 224 2.49 -20.43 -0.76
CA ASP A 224 1.99 -21.51 -1.60
C ASP A 224 1.17 -21.02 -2.81
N GLY A 225 1.13 -19.70 -3.04
CA GLY A 225 0.43 -19.07 -4.15
C GLY A 225 -1.06 -18.84 -3.94
N ARG A 226 -1.63 -19.24 -2.81
CA ARG A 226 -3.01 -18.90 -2.44
C ARG A 226 -3.16 -17.41 -2.20
N LEU A 227 -4.36 -16.88 -2.44
CA LEU A 227 -4.74 -15.54 -2.05
C LEU A 227 -5.66 -15.66 -0.82
N SER A 228 -5.26 -15.04 0.29
CA SER A 228 -6.07 -14.99 1.52
C SER A 228 -6.59 -13.59 1.71
N GLY A 229 -7.91 -13.41 1.68
CA GLY A 229 -8.56 -12.11 1.59
C GLY A 229 -9.57 -11.82 2.68
N THR A 230 -9.73 -10.52 2.92
CA THR A 230 -10.84 -9.95 3.69
C THR A 230 -11.57 -8.96 2.78
N TRP A 231 -12.90 -9.02 2.74
CA TRP A 231 -13.70 -8.22 1.84
C TRP A 231 -14.90 -7.55 2.51
N GLY A 232 -15.39 -6.48 1.90
CA GLY A 232 -16.56 -5.75 2.36
C GLY A 232 -17.08 -4.76 1.33
N GLY A 233 -18.28 -4.24 1.56
CA GLY A 233 -18.92 -3.23 0.72
C GLY A 233 -19.06 -1.89 1.42
N GLN A 234 -19.54 -0.89 0.68
CA GLN A 234 -19.91 0.41 1.21
C GLN A 234 -20.94 0.23 2.34
N GLY A 235 -20.69 0.86 3.48
CA GLY A 235 -21.58 0.75 4.63
C GLY A 235 -21.37 -0.46 5.54
N SER A 236 -20.59 -1.47 5.14
CA SER A 236 -20.30 -2.65 5.97
C SER A 236 -19.52 -2.25 7.23
N ARG A 237 -19.90 -2.85 8.37
CA ARG A 237 -19.14 -2.77 9.64
C ARG A 237 -18.37 -4.06 9.89
N ASP A 238 -18.90 -5.17 9.39
CA ASP A 238 -18.32 -6.49 9.45
C ASP A 238 -17.88 -6.91 8.06
N PHE A 239 -16.86 -7.76 7.99
CA PHE A 239 -16.21 -8.18 6.76
C PHE A 239 -16.31 -9.68 6.58
N GLY A 240 -16.44 -10.09 5.32
CA GLY A 240 -16.27 -11.45 4.88
C GLY A 240 -14.80 -11.85 4.74
N THR A 241 -14.57 -13.13 4.57
CA THR A 241 -13.26 -13.69 4.25
C THR A 241 -13.32 -14.49 2.96
N GLU A 242 -12.19 -14.60 2.25
CA GLU A 242 -12.07 -15.42 1.07
C GLU A 242 -10.69 -16.05 0.97
N VAL A 243 -10.63 -17.30 0.57
CA VAL A 243 -9.39 -17.97 0.17
C VAL A 243 -9.55 -18.42 -1.28
N ALA A 244 -8.65 -17.96 -2.13
CA ALA A 244 -8.55 -18.38 -3.52
C ALA A 244 -7.36 -19.34 -3.69
N GLN A 245 -7.63 -20.58 -4.12
CA GLN A 245 -6.65 -21.62 -4.39
C GLN A 245 -6.47 -21.77 -5.90
N LYS A 246 -5.26 -21.56 -6.38
CA LYS A 246 -4.93 -21.71 -7.82
C LYS A 246 -5.18 -23.16 -8.27
N ARG A 247 -5.75 -23.30 -9.46
CA ARG A 247 -6.01 -24.61 -10.09
C ARG A 247 -4.79 -25.15 -10.84
#